data_26df2118273b51cf8e9b3e4763da9e72
#
_entry.id   26df2118273b51cf8e9b3e4763da9e72
#
_cell.length_a   1.000
_cell.length_b   1.000
_cell.length_c   1.000
_cell.angle_alpha   90.00
_cell.angle_beta   90.00
_cell.angle_gamma   90.00
#
_symmetry.space_group_name_H-M   'P 1'
#
loop_
_entity.id
_entity.type
_entity.pdbx_description
1 polymer ?
#
loop_
_entity_poly.entity_id
_entity_poly.type
_entity_poly.pdbx_seq_one_letter_code
_entity_poly.pdbx_strand_id
1 'polypeptide(L)'
;MRLPGDGIYATWAMIDGKRHKSATSIGIRPTFDLTQRLVEVYVMDFTGDLYGKTVGVEFIKKVRAQEKFDGLDTLIKQIGQDVDNCRQVLDQDRGP
;
A
#
# COMPACT_ATOMS: atom_id res chain seq x y z
N MET A 1 -13.57 0.08 -12.21
CA MET A 1 -13.01 -0.77 -11.17
C MET A 1 -13.30 -0.19 -9.80
N ARG A 2 -13.88 -0.96 -8.92
CA ARG A 2 -14.15 -0.49 -7.56
C ARG A 2 -12.91 -0.67 -6.70
N LEU A 3 -12.51 0.38 -6.00
CA LEU A 3 -11.48 0.25 -4.98
C LEU A 3 -12.04 -0.47 -3.76
N PRO A 4 -11.24 -1.28 -3.07
CA PRO A 4 -11.64 -1.85 -1.80
C PRO A 4 -11.81 -0.76 -0.75
N GLY A 5 -12.36 -1.11 0.41
CA GLY A 5 -12.55 -0.18 1.51
C GLY A 5 -11.25 0.35 2.07
N ASP A 6 -11.34 1.33 2.96
CA ASP A 6 -10.16 1.91 3.60
C ASP A 6 -9.38 0.85 4.39
N GLY A 7 -8.08 0.92 4.35
CA GLY A 7 -7.22 -0.01 5.04
C GLY A 7 -5.84 -0.11 4.43
N ILE A 8 -5.05 -1.02 4.99
CA ILE A 8 -3.73 -1.36 4.48
C ILE A 8 -3.80 -2.74 3.85
N TYR A 9 -3.30 -2.87 2.64
CA TYR A 9 -3.42 -4.09 1.85
C TYR A 9 -2.07 -4.59 1.40
N ALA A 10 -1.90 -5.92 1.43
CA ALA A 10 -0.79 -6.57 0.75
C ALA A 10 -1.13 -6.64 -0.73
N THR A 11 -0.24 -6.15 -1.57
CA THR A 11 -0.50 -5.99 -2.99
C THR A 11 0.72 -6.36 -3.83
N TRP A 12 0.47 -6.67 -5.10
CA TRP A 12 1.52 -6.78 -6.10
C TRP A 12 1.48 -5.54 -6.99
N ALA A 13 2.61 -4.85 -7.10
CA ALA A 13 2.75 -3.72 -8.01
C ALA A 13 3.37 -4.19 -9.30
N MET A 14 2.70 -3.93 -10.42
CA MET A 14 3.20 -4.29 -11.73
C MET A 14 3.93 -3.08 -12.33
N ILE A 15 5.24 -3.20 -12.48
CA ILE A 15 6.08 -2.12 -12.99
C ILE A 15 6.90 -2.70 -14.15
N ASP A 16 6.75 -2.12 -15.32
CA ASP A 16 7.48 -2.56 -16.53
C ASP A 16 7.31 -4.07 -16.80
N GLY A 17 6.11 -4.58 -16.51
CA GLY A 17 5.80 -6.00 -16.74
C GLY A 17 6.30 -6.94 -15.66
N LYS A 18 6.87 -6.41 -14.58
CA LYS A 18 7.37 -7.22 -13.47
C LYS A 18 6.53 -7.00 -12.22
N ARG A 19 6.31 -8.06 -11.46
CA ARG A 19 5.58 -7.99 -10.19
C ARG A 19 6.54 -7.68 -9.05
N HIS A 20 6.17 -6.70 -8.25
CA HIS A 20 6.93 -6.32 -7.06
C HIS A 20 6.03 -6.38 -5.84
N LYS A 21 6.57 -6.86 -4.72
CA LYS A 21 5.84 -6.83 -3.45
C LYS A 21 5.58 -5.38 -3.05
N SER A 22 4.38 -5.11 -2.59
CA SER A 22 4.01 -3.75 -2.22
C SER A 22 2.99 -3.75 -1.10
N ALA A 23 2.90 -2.60 -0.43
CA ALA A 23 1.86 -2.31 0.56
C ALA A 23 1.06 -1.12 0.06
N THR A 24 -0.25 -1.24 0.02
CA THR A 24 -1.12 -0.19 -0.46
C THR A 24 -2.01 0.30 0.67
N SER A 25 -2.02 1.62 0.86
CA SER A 25 -2.85 2.29 1.85
C SER A 25 -3.98 3.03 1.15
N ILE A 26 -5.21 2.75 1.57
CA ILE A 26 -6.39 3.48 1.08
C ILE A 26 -7.00 4.18 2.27
N GLY A 27 -7.14 5.50 2.18
CA GLY A 27 -7.69 6.28 3.27
C GLY A 27 -8.25 7.60 2.81
N ILE A 28 -8.98 8.24 3.70
CA ILE A 28 -9.56 9.55 3.47
C ILE A 28 -8.67 10.58 4.14
N ARG A 29 -8.26 11.58 3.38
CA ARG A 29 -7.46 12.68 3.91
C ARG A 29 -8.24 13.98 3.73
N PRO A 30 -8.56 14.70 4.82
CA PRO A 30 -9.22 15.99 4.67
C PRO A 30 -8.25 17.01 4.05
N THR A 31 -8.72 17.68 3.03
CA THR A 31 -8.02 18.81 2.44
C THR A 31 -8.94 20.02 2.53
N PHE A 32 -8.45 21.18 2.18
CA PHE A 32 -9.07 22.48 2.42
C PHE A 32 -10.56 22.48 2.29
N ASP A 33 -11.33 22.15 1.52
CA ASP A 33 -12.78 22.13 1.46
C ASP A 33 -13.32 20.79 1.00
N LEU A 34 -12.42 19.79 0.90
CA LEU A 34 -12.77 18.52 0.31
C LEU A 34 -12.21 17.38 1.13
N THR A 35 -12.94 16.29 1.13
CA THR A 35 -12.46 15.03 1.65
C THR A 35 -12.00 14.19 0.47
N GLN A 36 -10.72 13.88 0.41
CA GLN A 36 -10.15 13.15 -0.71
C GLN A 36 -9.73 11.75 -0.28
N ARG A 37 -10.15 10.78 -1.08
CA ARG A 37 -9.71 9.40 -0.87
C ARG A 37 -8.40 9.19 -1.61
N LEU A 38 -7.36 8.80 -0.87
CA LEU A 38 -6.03 8.63 -1.41
C LEU A 38 -5.63 7.17 -1.43
N VAL A 39 -4.96 6.79 -2.50
CA VAL A 39 -4.34 5.47 -2.63
C VAL A 39 -2.85 5.69 -2.71
N GLU A 40 -2.12 5.17 -1.71
CA GLU A 40 -0.67 5.28 -1.66
C GLU A 40 -0.06 3.89 -1.75
N VAL A 41 0.88 3.70 -2.65
CA VAL A 41 1.51 2.40 -2.88
C VAL A 41 2.98 2.49 -2.50
N TYR A 42 3.41 1.66 -1.58
CA TYR A 42 4.82 1.50 -1.22
C TYR A 42 5.35 0.21 -1.85
N VAL A 43 6.30 0.34 -2.76
CA VAL A 43 6.91 -0.81 -3.45
C VAL A 43 8.15 -1.24 -2.70
N MET A 44 8.17 -2.48 -2.25
CA MET A 44 9.28 -3.03 -1.46
C MET A 44 10.44 -3.40 -2.35
N ASP A 45 11.67 -3.21 -1.83
CA ASP A 45 12.90 -3.63 -2.50
C ASP A 45 13.03 -3.06 -3.92
N PHE A 46 12.42 -1.92 -4.17
CA PHE A 46 12.48 -1.24 -5.45
C PHE A 46 13.21 0.09 -5.28
N THR A 47 14.22 0.29 -6.11
CA THR A 47 14.92 1.57 -6.19
C THR A 47 14.73 2.11 -7.60
N GLY A 48 14.41 3.37 -7.70
CA GLY A 48 14.18 4.01 -8.98
C GLY A 48 13.02 4.97 -8.93
N ASP A 49 12.85 5.69 -10.01
CA ASP A 49 11.82 6.71 -10.14
C ASP A 49 10.61 6.11 -10.87
N LEU A 50 9.46 6.17 -10.21
CA LEU A 50 8.19 5.72 -10.78
C LEU A 50 7.44 6.84 -11.50
N TYR A 51 8.00 8.02 -11.52
CA TYR A 51 7.37 9.18 -12.12
C TYR A 51 7.15 8.95 -13.62
N GLY A 52 5.92 9.11 -14.05
CA GLY A 52 5.58 8.91 -15.45
C GLY A 52 5.39 7.46 -15.87
N LYS A 53 5.58 6.50 -14.96
CA LYS A 53 5.36 5.09 -15.27
C LYS A 53 3.95 4.67 -14.88
N THR A 54 3.40 3.76 -15.65
CA THR A 54 2.11 3.14 -15.32
C THR A 54 2.36 2.00 -14.34
N VAL A 55 1.71 2.07 -13.18
CA VAL A 55 1.82 1.04 -12.15
C VAL A 55 0.45 0.39 -11.95
N GLY A 56 0.38 -0.90 -12.23
CA GLY A 56 -0.81 -1.68 -11.91
C GLY A 56 -0.71 -2.22 -10.50
N VAL A 57 -1.84 -2.36 -9.82
CA VAL A 57 -1.87 -2.87 -8.45
C VAL A 57 -2.88 -3.98 -8.36
N GLU A 58 -2.44 -5.14 -7.85
CA GLU A 58 -3.30 -6.28 -7.59
C GLU A 58 -3.44 -6.47 -6.08
N PHE A 59 -4.67 -6.36 -5.56
CA PHE A 59 -4.94 -6.48 -4.13
C PHE A 59 -5.06 -7.95 -3.74
N ILE A 60 -4.28 -8.37 -2.75
CA ILE A 60 -4.24 -9.76 -2.31
C ILE A 60 -4.99 -9.94 -0.99
N LYS A 61 -4.66 -9.14 0.03
CA LYS A 61 -5.27 -9.32 1.34
C LYS A 61 -5.23 -8.02 2.12
N LYS A 62 -6.32 -7.73 2.84
CA LYS A 62 -6.35 -6.62 3.78
C LYS A 62 -5.58 -7.01 5.03
N VAL A 63 -4.59 -6.21 5.38
CA VAL A 63 -3.71 -6.46 6.52
C VAL A 63 -4.29 -5.87 7.79
N ARG A 64 -4.81 -4.64 7.71
CA ARG A 64 -5.48 -3.99 8.84
C ARG A 64 -6.32 -2.82 8.36
N ALA A 65 -7.22 -2.35 9.25
CA ALA A 65 -7.98 -1.14 9.00
C ALA A 65 -7.09 0.09 9.21
N GLN A 66 -7.53 1.24 8.70
CA GLN A 66 -6.85 2.50 8.95
C GLN A 66 -6.95 2.89 10.42
N GLU A 67 -5.89 3.46 10.95
CA GLU A 67 -5.83 3.94 12.32
C GLU A 67 -5.22 5.35 12.35
N LYS A 68 -5.57 6.11 13.39
CA LYS A 68 -4.95 7.40 13.65
C LYS A 68 -3.79 7.22 14.61
N PHE A 69 -2.72 7.95 14.38
CA PHE A 69 -1.54 7.89 15.23
C PHE A 69 -1.28 9.27 15.84
N ASP A 70 -0.96 9.27 17.12
CA ASP A 70 -0.78 10.51 17.88
C ASP A 70 0.61 11.13 17.68
N GLY A 71 1.54 10.41 17.08
CA GLY A 71 2.88 10.89 16.91
C GLY A 71 3.57 10.25 15.72
N LEU A 72 4.61 10.93 15.23
CA LEU A 72 5.38 10.47 14.09
C LEU A 72 6.08 9.14 14.39
N ASP A 73 6.62 9.00 15.59
CA ASP A 73 7.34 7.77 15.99
C ASP A 73 6.43 6.54 15.93
N THR A 74 5.21 6.69 16.43
CA THR A 74 4.22 5.62 16.41
C THR A 74 3.83 5.25 14.96
N LEU A 75 3.67 6.27 14.14
CA LEU A 75 3.34 6.07 12.73
C LEU A 75 4.45 5.33 11.99
N ILE A 76 5.71 5.74 12.19
CA ILE A 76 6.85 5.11 11.53
C ILE A 76 6.98 3.65 11.94
N LYS A 77 6.79 3.37 13.22
CA LYS A 77 6.85 2.01 13.75
C LYS A 77 5.76 1.14 13.12
N GLN A 78 4.55 1.68 13.00
CA GLN A 78 3.45 0.94 12.41
C GLN A 78 3.67 0.69 10.92
N ILE A 79 4.22 1.65 10.20
CA ILE A 79 4.56 1.47 8.78
C ILE A 79 5.53 0.31 8.61
N GLY A 80 6.54 0.22 9.46
CA GLY A 80 7.48 -0.89 9.43
C GLY A 80 6.80 -2.24 9.64
N GLN A 81 5.89 -2.31 10.61
CA GLN A 81 5.12 -3.53 10.85
C GLN A 81 4.22 -3.88 9.68
N ASP A 82 3.59 -2.88 9.07
CA ASP A 82 2.72 -3.10 7.91
C ASP A 82 3.49 -3.68 6.74
N VAL A 83 4.69 -3.15 6.48
CA VAL A 83 5.55 -3.65 5.41
C VAL A 83 5.91 -5.12 5.67
N ASP A 84 6.29 -5.45 6.90
CA ASP A 84 6.64 -6.83 7.26
C ASP A 84 5.44 -7.76 7.10
N ASN A 85 4.27 -7.33 7.55
CA ASN A 85 3.04 -8.13 7.44
C ASN A 85 2.67 -8.35 5.97
N CYS A 86 2.76 -7.32 5.16
CA CYS A 86 2.48 -7.43 3.72
C CYS A 86 3.48 -8.38 3.06
N ARG A 87 4.75 -8.28 3.42
CA ARG A 87 5.78 -9.17 2.88
C ARG A 87 5.47 -10.63 3.20
N GLN A 88 5.05 -10.92 4.43
CA GLN A 88 4.69 -12.28 4.82
C GLN A 88 3.50 -12.81 4.03
N VAL A 89 2.48 -11.99 3.85
CA VAL A 89 1.30 -12.37 3.04
C VAL A 89 1.72 -12.68 1.62
N LEU A 90 2.55 -11.82 1.04
CA LEU A 90 2.98 -11.97 -0.35
C LEU A 90 3.94 -13.14 -0.55
N ASP A 91 4.76 -13.44 0.45
CA ASP A 91 5.64 -14.63 0.40
C ASP A 91 4.84 -15.91 0.37
N GLN A 92 3.66 -15.93 0.99
CA GLN A 92 2.75 -17.08 0.97
C GLN A 92 1.91 -17.13 -0.29
N ASP A 93 1.71 -15.99 -0.94
CA ASP A 93 0.95 -15.91 -2.18
C ASP A 93 1.89 -16.16 -3.35
N ARG A 94 1.87 -17.37 -3.83
CA ARG A 94 2.74 -17.73 -4.94
C ARG A 94 2.19 -17.36 -6.30
N GLY A 95 0.97 -16.83 -6.33
CA GLY A 95 0.34 -16.31 -7.51
C GLY A 95 0.53 -17.15 -8.76
N PRO A 96 -0.19 -16.85 -9.80
CA PRO A 96 0.09 -17.50 -11.08
C PRO A 96 1.40 -17.01 -11.67
#